data_a24425bc4a507162cd79b83706c502e7
#
_entry.id   a24425bc4a507162cd79b83706c502e7
#
_cell.length_a   1.000
_cell.length_b   1.000
_cell.length_c   1.000
_cell.angle_alpha   90.00
_cell.angle_beta   90.00
_cell.angle_gamma   90.00
#
_symmetry.space_group_name_H-M   'P 1'
#
loop_
_entity.id
_entity.type
_entity.pdbx_description
1 polymer ?
#
loop_
_entity_poly.entity_id
_entity_poly.type
_entity_poly.pdbx_seq_one_letter_code
_entity_poly.pdbx_strand_id
1 'polypeptide(L)'
;MRLARTETNIAYRTADYDRQQDLDFVVGIEVHLSGNHTCKGVKGEFHDICDELQGRYPKDFKFTGWHPNCRCYTTTILKTPEEFKADEERIMRGEEPTEESRNQVTDVPNNFKRWLEENEERIANARRLPYFLRDNGVRTNGEYELKTFNQPEPLPIVPVQPSTPQIPPFQVPDFSSMDWKNLKIFLKELQQSARKSGYDEVVKRRPSSGQ
;
A
#
# COMPACT_ATOMS: atom_id res chain seq x y z
N MET A 1 22.13 2.88 5.12
CA MET A 1 20.88 3.50 4.58
C MET A 1 20.12 2.66 3.55
N ARG A 2 20.76 1.78 2.77
CA ARG A 2 20.09 0.95 1.74
C ARG A 2 19.07 -0.02 2.36
N LEU A 3 19.46 -0.72 3.42
CA LEU A 3 18.59 -1.66 4.13
C LEU A 3 17.36 -0.97 4.69
N ALA A 4 17.49 0.11 5.44
CA ALA A 4 16.37 0.83 6.04
C ALA A 4 15.32 1.26 5.00
N ARG A 5 15.75 1.79 3.83
CA ARG A 5 14.82 2.15 2.76
C ARG A 5 14.09 0.94 2.17
N THR A 6 14.80 -0.18 2.00
CA THR A 6 14.21 -1.41 1.50
C THR A 6 13.15 -1.93 2.45
N GLU A 7 13.47 -2.05 3.73
CA GLU A 7 12.55 -2.54 4.76
C GLU A 7 11.32 -1.62 4.94
N THR A 8 11.55 -0.30 4.95
CA THR A 8 10.43 0.66 5.01
C THR A 8 9.50 0.53 3.80
N ASN A 9 10.05 0.37 2.60
CA ASN A 9 9.24 0.18 1.39
C ASN A 9 8.48 -1.15 1.42
N ILE A 10 9.11 -2.23 1.86
CA ILE A 10 8.47 -3.54 2.00
C ILE A 10 7.31 -3.45 3.01
N ALA A 11 7.54 -2.85 4.18
CA ALA A 11 6.51 -2.70 5.20
C ALA A 11 5.31 -1.88 4.70
N TYR A 12 5.56 -0.75 4.05
CA TYR A 12 4.52 0.10 3.47
C TYR A 12 3.70 -0.64 2.42
N ARG A 13 4.37 -1.30 1.47
CA ARG A 13 3.70 -2.04 0.39
C ARG A 13 2.96 -3.28 0.88
N THR A 14 3.46 -3.91 1.95
CA THR A 14 2.74 -5.00 2.61
C THR A 14 1.44 -4.49 3.22
N ALA A 15 1.47 -3.36 3.92
CA ALA A 15 0.26 -2.75 4.48
C ALA A 15 -0.75 -2.33 3.39
N ASP A 16 -0.26 -1.79 2.26
CA ASP A 16 -1.12 -1.47 1.12
C ASP A 16 -1.74 -2.74 0.52
N TYR A 17 -0.94 -3.80 0.35
CA TYR A 17 -1.41 -5.09 -0.13
C TYR A 17 -2.50 -5.65 0.78
N ASP A 18 -2.24 -5.74 2.09
CA ASP A 18 -3.20 -6.27 3.07
C ASP A 18 -4.51 -5.47 3.03
N ARG A 19 -4.42 -4.14 2.99
CA ARG A 19 -5.61 -3.27 2.87
C ARG A 19 -6.39 -3.51 1.58
N GLN A 20 -5.70 -3.71 0.45
CA GLN A 20 -6.35 -3.93 -0.85
C GLN A 20 -7.13 -5.22 -0.89
N GLN A 21 -6.72 -6.26 -0.14
CA GLN A 21 -7.44 -7.53 -0.10
C GLN A 21 -8.88 -7.36 0.43
N ASP A 22 -9.09 -6.45 1.37
CA ASP A 22 -10.40 -6.18 2.00
C ASP A 22 -11.34 -5.32 1.13
N LEU A 23 -10.87 -4.82 -0.02
CA LEU A 23 -11.63 -3.90 -0.88
C LEU A 23 -12.21 -4.62 -2.09
N ASP A 24 -13.51 -4.91 -2.10
CA ASP A 24 -14.21 -5.66 -3.14
C ASP A 24 -14.20 -4.98 -4.52
N PHE A 25 -14.03 -3.66 -4.54
CA PHE A 25 -13.95 -2.88 -5.76
C PHE A 25 -12.55 -2.81 -6.38
N VAL A 26 -11.53 -3.33 -5.71
CA VAL A 26 -10.18 -3.49 -6.25
C VAL A 26 -10.08 -4.84 -6.92
N VAL A 27 -9.76 -4.84 -8.22
CA VAL A 27 -9.75 -6.05 -9.08
C VAL A 27 -8.38 -6.37 -9.67
N GLY A 28 -7.37 -5.60 -9.32
CA GLY A 28 -5.99 -5.80 -9.73
C GLY A 28 -5.11 -4.65 -9.30
N ILE A 29 -3.83 -4.75 -9.62
CA ILE A 29 -2.84 -3.69 -9.44
C ILE A 29 -2.07 -3.46 -10.73
N GLU A 30 -1.60 -2.25 -10.95
CA GLU A 30 -0.68 -1.92 -12.02
C GLU A 30 0.64 -1.42 -11.44
N VAL A 31 1.73 -2.07 -11.79
CA VAL A 31 3.08 -1.73 -11.35
C VAL A 31 3.72 -0.79 -12.36
N HIS A 32 4.11 0.39 -11.90
CA HIS A 32 4.70 1.44 -12.72
C HIS A 32 6.16 1.66 -12.37
N LEU A 33 6.93 1.95 -13.42
CA LEU A 33 8.29 2.42 -13.29
C LEU A 33 8.30 3.82 -12.68
N SER A 34 9.19 4.07 -11.72
CA SER A 34 9.36 5.40 -11.17
C SER A 34 10.00 6.35 -12.18
N GLY A 35 9.47 7.57 -12.29
CA GLY A 35 10.13 8.63 -13.08
C GLY A 35 11.54 9.01 -12.60
N ASN A 36 11.95 8.53 -11.42
CA ASN A 36 13.30 8.67 -10.86
C ASN A 36 14.04 7.32 -10.87
N HIS A 37 13.88 6.57 -11.97
CA HIS A 37 14.56 5.30 -12.20
C HIS A 37 15.96 5.55 -12.76
N THR A 38 16.93 5.71 -11.87
CA THR A 38 18.32 6.02 -12.23
C THR A 38 19.29 5.21 -11.39
N CYS A 39 20.42 4.85 -11.95
CA CYS A 39 21.55 4.25 -11.23
C CYS A 39 22.70 5.24 -11.10
N LYS A 40 23.22 5.37 -9.88
CA LYS A 40 24.35 6.27 -9.62
C LYS A 40 25.59 5.81 -10.37
N GLY A 41 26.14 6.67 -11.21
CA GLY A 41 27.36 6.40 -12.00
C GLY A 41 27.11 5.90 -13.42
N VAL A 42 25.87 5.60 -13.80
CA VAL A 42 25.49 5.30 -15.19
C VAL A 42 25.08 6.60 -15.88
N LYS A 43 25.75 6.91 -17.01
CA LYS A 43 25.35 8.01 -17.89
C LYS A 43 24.50 7.45 -19.02
N GLY A 44 23.27 7.98 -19.18
CA GLY A 44 22.30 7.53 -20.17
C GLY A 44 21.13 6.76 -19.59
N GLU A 45 20.40 6.07 -20.45
CA GLU A 45 19.27 5.23 -20.04
C GLU A 45 19.76 4.05 -19.20
N PHE A 46 19.08 3.83 -18.09
CA PHE A 46 19.35 2.72 -17.18
C PHE A 46 18.17 1.75 -17.24
N HIS A 47 18.47 0.52 -17.60
CA HIS A 47 17.48 -0.57 -17.65
C HIS A 47 17.83 -1.64 -16.64
N ASP A 48 16.82 -2.10 -15.93
CA ASP A 48 16.92 -3.25 -15.02
C ASP A 48 15.60 -4.04 -14.98
N ILE A 49 15.50 -4.98 -14.07
CA ILE A 49 14.30 -5.79 -13.85
C ILE A 49 13.01 -4.95 -13.66
N CYS A 50 13.13 -3.70 -13.22
CA CYS A 50 11.97 -2.82 -13.06
C CYS A 50 11.35 -2.44 -14.41
N ASP A 51 12.15 -2.26 -15.44
CA ASP A 51 11.69 -1.96 -16.81
C ASP A 51 10.97 -3.17 -17.41
N GLU A 52 11.49 -4.35 -17.12
CA GLU A 52 10.98 -5.60 -17.69
C GLU A 52 9.66 -6.00 -17.06
N LEU A 53 9.52 -5.82 -15.74
CA LEU A 53 8.40 -6.36 -14.96
C LEU A 53 7.31 -5.34 -14.61
N GLN A 54 7.26 -4.19 -15.26
CA GLN A 54 6.11 -3.30 -15.15
C GLN A 54 4.88 -3.90 -15.85
N GLY A 55 3.69 -3.59 -15.35
CA GLY A 55 2.45 -4.07 -15.95
C GLY A 55 1.36 -4.36 -14.94
N ARG A 56 0.31 -5.05 -15.43
CA ARG A 56 -0.88 -5.36 -14.63
C ARG A 56 -0.78 -6.74 -14.03
N TYR A 57 -1.08 -6.81 -12.75
CA TYR A 57 -1.01 -8.01 -11.93
C TYR A 57 -2.33 -8.26 -11.21
N PRO A 58 -2.65 -9.53 -10.90
CA PRO A 58 -3.82 -9.86 -10.11
C PRO A 58 -3.82 -9.15 -8.74
N LYS A 59 -5.00 -9.01 -8.15
CA LYS A 59 -5.19 -8.41 -6.83
C LYS A 59 -4.37 -9.12 -5.75
N ASP A 60 -4.25 -10.44 -5.86
CA ASP A 60 -3.51 -11.31 -4.94
C ASP A 60 -1.99 -11.31 -5.16
N PHE A 61 -1.48 -10.64 -6.19
CA PHE A 61 -0.05 -10.49 -6.40
C PHE A 61 0.55 -9.52 -5.40
N LYS A 62 1.41 -10.01 -4.51
CA LYS A 62 2.07 -9.21 -3.49
C LYS A 62 3.29 -8.49 -4.05
N PHE A 63 3.13 -7.23 -4.40
CA PHE A 63 4.24 -6.40 -4.86
C PHE A 63 4.94 -5.69 -3.69
N THR A 64 6.13 -6.17 -3.31
CA THR A 64 6.99 -5.55 -2.31
C THR A 64 8.23 -4.87 -2.92
N GLY A 65 8.36 -4.91 -4.26
CA GLY A 65 9.45 -4.39 -5.07
C GLY A 65 10.25 -5.50 -5.74
N TRP A 66 10.92 -5.20 -6.82
CA TRP A 66 11.69 -6.19 -7.61
C TRP A 66 13.09 -6.45 -7.04
N HIS A 67 13.69 -5.45 -6.43
CA HIS A 67 15.05 -5.50 -5.90
C HIS A 67 15.20 -4.58 -4.67
N PRO A 68 16.29 -4.68 -3.90
CA PRO A 68 16.54 -3.74 -2.81
C PRO A 68 16.57 -2.29 -3.29
N ASN A 69 15.89 -1.41 -2.54
CA ASN A 69 15.74 0.02 -2.88
C ASN A 69 14.94 0.29 -4.18
N CYS A 70 14.08 -0.65 -4.58
CA CYS A 70 13.16 -0.47 -5.71
C CYS A 70 12.25 0.75 -5.48
N ARG A 71 12.09 1.58 -6.52
CA ARG A 71 11.30 2.81 -6.49
C ARG A 71 10.00 2.71 -7.29
N CYS A 72 9.73 1.58 -7.93
CA CYS A 72 8.46 1.34 -8.60
C CYS A 72 7.31 1.53 -7.61
N TYR A 73 6.16 1.90 -8.12
CA TYR A 73 4.94 2.09 -7.33
C TYR A 73 3.77 1.36 -7.97
N THR A 74 2.73 1.15 -7.21
CA THR A 74 1.51 0.50 -7.68
C THR A 74 0.35 1.48 -7.70
N THR A 75 -0.55 1.30 -8.67
CA THR A 75 -1.89 1.86 -8.67
C THR A 75 -2.91 0.74 -8.66
N THR A 76 -4.03 0.94 -7.98
CA THR A 76 -5.12 -0.03 -7.95
C THR A 76 -5.92 0.01 -9.24
N ILE A 77 -6.26 -1.17 -9.76
CA ILE A 77 -7.23 -1.33 -10.84
C ILE A 77 -8.59 -1.55 -10.18
N LEU A 78 -9.53 -0.67 -10.50
CA LEU A 78 -10.86 -0.68 -9.90
C LEU A 78 -11.87 -1.30 -10.85
N LYS A 79 -13.00 -1.77 -10.31
CA LYS A 79 -14.21 -2.07 -11.10
C LYS A 79 -14.61 -0.87 -11.95
N THR A 80 -15.34 -1.11 -13.02
CA THR A 80 -15.88 0.00 -13.81
C THR A 80 -16.88 0.81 -12.98
N PRO A 81 -17.11 2.10 -13.32
CA PRO A 81 -18.08 2.93 -12.61
C PRO A 81 -19.50 2.34 -12.62
N GLU A 82 -19.87 1.64 -13.70
CA GLU A 82 -21.16 0.99 -13.85
C GLU A 82 -21.29 -0.22 -12.91
N GLU A 83 -20.24 -1.05 -12.83
CA GLU A 83 -20.19 -2.19 -11.92
C GLU A 83 -20.21 -1.73 -10.47
N PHE A 84 -19.43 -0.69 -10.14
CA PHE A 84 -19.40 -0.12 -8.79
C PHE A 84 -20.80 0.38 -8.37
N LYS A 85 -21.51 1.08 -9.26
CA LYS A 85 -22.87 1.54 -8.99
C LYS A 85 -23.86 0.38 -8.83
N ALA A 86 -23.74 -0.66 -9.65
CA ALA A 86 -24.57 -1.86 -9.53
C ALA A 86 -24.33 -2.59 -8.19
N ASP A 87 -23.08 -2.67 -7.73
CA ASP A 87 -22.74 -3.24 -6.44
C ASP A 87 -23.26 -2.38 -5.28
N GLU A 88 -23.21 -1.05 -5.38
CA GLU A 88 -23.82 -0.15 -4.40
C GLU A 88 -25.33 -0.39 -4.25
N GLU A 89 -26.04 -0.54 -5.37
CA GLU A 89 -27.47 -0.86 -5.38
C GLU A 89 -27.75 -2.25 -4.77
N ARG A 90 -26.88 -3.25 -4.99
CA ARG A 90 -26.96 -4.58 -4.37
C ARG A 90 -26.79 -4.51 -2.86
N ILE A 91 -25.76 -3.82 -2.40
CA ILE A 91 -25.47 -3.63 -0.99
C ILE A 91 -26.62 -2.92 -0.26
N MET A 92 -27.25 -1.93 -0.91
CA MET A 92 -28.44 -1.25 -0.37
C MET A 92 -29.63 -2.19 -0.21
N ARG A 93 -29.71 -3.27 -1.00
CA ARG A 93 -30.72 -4.32 -0.86
C ARG A 93 -30.34 -5.42 0.12
N GLY A 94 -29.15 -5.33 0.73
CA GLY A 94 -28.62 -6.34 1.65
C GLY A 94 -28.01 -7.56 0.92
N GLU A 95 -27.64 -7.41 -0.34
CA GLU A 95 -26.96 -8.43 -1.16
C GLU A 95 -25.43 -8.20 -1.14
N GLU A 96 -24.68 -9.24 -1.39
CA GLU A 96 -23.21 -9.14 -1.54
C GLU A 96 -22.84 -8.48 -2.89
N PRO A 97 -21.72 -7.73 -2.96
CA PRO A 97 -21.18 -7.21 -4.20
C PRO A 97 -20.75 -8.34 -5.14
N THR A 98 -20.68 -8.08 -6.44
CA THR A 98 -20.19 -9.05 -7.42
C THR A 98 -18.67 -9.23 -7.30
N GLU A 99 -18.20 -10.45 -7.39
CA GLU A 99 -16.74 -10.71 -7.42
C GLU A 99 -16.13 -10.46 -8.82
N GLU A 100 -16.93 -10.60 -9.88
CA GLU A 100 -16.50 -10.45 -11.27
C GLU A 100 -16.47 -8.99 -11.73
N SER A 101 -15.48 -8.64 -12.52
CA SER A 101 -15.37 -7.33 -13.17
C SER A 101 -14.72 -7.45 -14.54
N ARG A 102 -15.11 -6.57 -15.46
CA ARG A 102 -14.47 -6.45 -16.79
C ARG A 102 -13.01 -6.04 -16.71
N ASN A 103 -12.65 -5.30 -15.66
CA ASN A 103 -11.29 -4.85 -15.43
C ASN A 103 -10.45 -5.85 -14.63
N GLN A 104 -11.04 -6.99 -14.25
CA GLN A 104 -10.37 -7.98 -13.42
C GLN A 104 -9.10 -8.51 -14.10
N VAL A 105 -8.00 -8.45 -13.38
CA VAL A 105 -6.75 -9.06 -13.79
C VAL A 105 -6.65 -10.43 -13.14
N THR A 106 -6.76 -11.47 -13.94
CA THR A 106 -6.81 -12.86 -13.47
C THR A 106 -5.46 -13.57 -13.52
N ASP A 107 -4.48 -13.00 -14.20
CA ASP A 107 -3.18 -13.64 -14.41
C ASP A 107 -2.05 -12.60 -14.45
N VAL A 108 -0.83 -13.06 -14.24
CA VAL A 108 0.37 -12.23 -14.35
C VAL A 108 0.65 -11.88 -15.82
N PRO A 109 1.28 -10.75 -16.11
CA PRO A 109 1.53 -10.33 -17.49
C PRO A 109 2.56 -11.21 -18.18
N ASN A 110 2.49 -11.29 -19.51
CA ASN A 110 3.35 -12.16 -20.32
C ASN A 110 4.86 -11.84 -20.19
N ASN A 111 5.21 -10.58 -19.91
CA ASN A 111 6.61 -10.20 -19.65
C ASN A 111 7.12 -10.87 -18.35
N PHE A 112 6.29 -10.99 -17.32
CA PHE A 112 6.66 -11.70 -16.09
C PHE A 112 6.83 -13.20 -16.34
N LYS A 113 5.92 -13.83 -17.10
CA LYS A 113 6.04 -15.26 -17.47
C LYS A 113 7.33 -15.52 -18.25
N ARG A 114 7.58 -14.71 -19.29
CA ARG A 114 8.81 -14.79 -20.07
C ARG A 114 10.06 -14.61 -19.20
N TRP A 115 10.04 -13.65 -18.28
CA TRP A 115 11.15 -13.44 -17.36
C TRP A 115 11.38 -14.67 -16.45
N LEU A 116 10.33 -15.34 -16.01
CA LEU A 116 10.43 -16.59 -15.25
C LEU A 116 11.09 -17.70 -16.09
N GLU A 117 10.66 -17.88 -17.33
CA GLU A 117 11.21 -18.86 -18.28
C GLU A 117 12.70 -18.59 -18.53
N GLU A 118 13.06 -17.37 -18.83
CA GLU A 118 14.46 -16.94 -19.09
C GLU A 118 15.38 -17.09 -17.85
N ASN A 119 14.82 -17.09 -16.65
CA ASN A 119 15.57 -17.20 -15.40
C ASN A 119 15.34 -18.53 -14.66
N GLU A 120 14.69 -19.51 -15.28
CA GLU A 120 14.32 -20.79 -14.65
C GLU A 120 15.52 -21.48 -13.99
N GLU A 121 16.61 -21.68 -14.71
CA GLU A 121 17.84 -22.29 -14.19
C GLU A 121 18.41 -21.51 -12.99
N ARG A 122 18.39 -20.19 -13.08
CA ARG A 122 18.88 -19.31 -12.02
C ARG A 122 18.00 -19.37 -10.78
N ILE A 123 16.68 -19.48 -10.97
CA ILE A 123 15.70 -19.64 -9.90
C ILE A 123 15.85 -21.02 -9.24
N ALA A 124 15.97 -22.07 -10.02
CA ALA A 124 16.14 -23.46 -9.54
C ALA A 124 17.41 -23.61 -8.69
N ASN A 125 18.51 -22.97 -9.08
CA ASN A 125 19.79 -23.00 -8.39
C ASN A 125 19.94 -21.97 -7.27
N ALA A 126 18.93 -21.13 -7.05
CA ALA A 126 19.00 -20.06 -6.07
C ALA A 126 18.95 -20.58 -4.63
N ARG A 127 19.98 -20.30 -3.83
CA ARG A 127 19.98 -20.66 -2.39
C ARG A 127 18.82 -20.00 -1.62
N ARG A 128 18.39 -18.82 -2.05
CA ARG A 128 17.23 -18.09 -1.54
C ARG A 128 16.55 -17.36 -2.70
N LEU A 129 15.27 -17.58 -2.86
CA LEU A 129 14.45 -16.85 -3.82
C LEU A 129 14.35 -15.38 -3.44
N PRO A 130 14.35 -14.46 -4.42
CA PRO A 130 13.94 -13.09 -4.21
C PRO A 130 12.56 -13.04 -3.54
N TYR A 131 12.36 -12.03 -2.68
CA TYR A 131 11.12 -11.92 -1.91
C TYR A 131 9.87 -11.82 -2.79
N PHE A 132 9.93 -11.15 -3.93
CA PHE A 132 8.80 -11.03 -4.86
C PHE A 132 8.39 -12.37 -5.50
N LEU A 133 9.31 -13.32 -5.65
CA LEU A 133 9.01 -14.67 -6.11
C LEU A 133 8.45 -15.51 -4.97
N ARG A 134 9.15 -15.51 -3.84
CA ARG A 134 8.75 -16.26 -2.65
C ARG A 134 7.36 -15.88 -2.16
N ASP A 135 7.08 -14.59 -2.07
CA ASP A 135 5.84 -14.06 -1.51
C ASP A 135 4.65 -14.25 -2.47
N ASN A 136 4.90 -14.59 -3.74
CA ASN A 136 3.90 -14.87 -4.76
C ASN A 136 3.81 -16.37 -5.15
N GLY A 137 4.39 -17.24 -4.35
CA GLY A 137 4.22 -18.69 -4.54
C GLY A 137 4.99 -19.27 -5.74
N VAL A 138 5.92 -18.51 -6.34
CA VAL A 138 6.78 -19.04 -7.39
C VAL A 138 7.65 -20.16 -6.79
N ARG A 139 7.59 -21.34 -7.40
CA ARG A 139 8.39 -22.49 -6.99
C ARG A 139 9.78 -22.44 -7.62
N THR A 140 10.70 -23.24 -7.09
CA THR A 140 12.07 -23.33 -7.60
C THR A 140 12.18 -23.87 -9.03
N ASN A 141 11.10 -24.46 -9.57
CA ASN A 141 11.00 -24.90 -10.96
C ASN A 141 10.47 -23.82 -11.92
N GLY A 142 10.29 -22.59 -11.46
CA GLY A 142 9.75 -21.50 -12.28
C GLY A 142 8.23 -21.51 -12.48
N GLU A 143 7.53 -22.54 -12.00
CA GLU A 143 6.08 -22.56 -12.06
C GLU A 143 5.48 -21.48 -11.17
N TYR A 144 4.57 -20.71 -11.75
CA TYR A 144 3.75 -19.74 -11.04
C TYR A 144 2.37 -20.36 -10.80
N GLU A 145 2.07 -20.66 -9.56
CA GLU A 145 0.71 -20.94 -9.14
C GLU A 145 0.16 -19.68 -8.48
N LEU A 146 -0.94 -19.15 -9.02
CA LEU A 146 -1.73 -18.14 -8.33
C LEU A 146 -2.01 -18.65 -6.93
N LYS A 147 -1.61 -17.89 -5.92
CA LYS A 147 -1.97 -18.25 -4.55
C LYS A 147 -3.48 -18.23 -4.46
N THR A 148 -4.09 -19.39 -4.40
CA THR A 148 -5.39 -19.49 -3.79
C THR A 148 -5.18 -19.16 -2.32
N PHE A 149 -5.50 -17.92 -1.93
CA PHE A 149 -5.49 -17.57 -0.53
C PHE A 149 -6.57 -18.38 0.17
N ASN A 150 -6.18 -19.50 0.77
CA ASN A 150 -6.82 -19.89 1.99
C ASN A 150 -6.63 -18.70 2.92
N GLN A 151 -7.73 -18.07 3.32
CA GLN A 151 -7.70 -16.96 4.29
C GLN A 151 -6.66 -17.30 5.35
N PRO A 152 -5.73 -16.39 5.69
CA PRO A 152 -4.85 -16.64 6.81
C PRO A 152 -5.75 -17.05 7.96
N GLU A 153 -5.41 -18.18 8.61
CA GLU A 153 -6.07 -18.49 9.89
C GLU A 153 -6.11 -17.19 10.68
N PRO A 154 -7.30 -16.74 11.12
CA PRO A 154 -7.39 -15.49 11.85
C PRO A 154 -6.37 -15.60 12.97
N LEU A 155 -5.38 -14.71 12.96
CA LEU A 155 -4.39 -14.64 14.04
C LEU A 155 -5.18 -14.73 15.32
N PRO A 156 -4.82 -15.62 16.27
CA PRO A 156 -5.54 -15.76 17.50
C PRO A 156 -5.76 -14.35 18.03
N ILE A 157 -7.02 -13.96 18.14
CA ILE A 157 -7.40 -12.67 18.70
C ILE A 157 -6.83 -12.69 20.11
N VAL A 158 -5.59 -12.23 20.26
CA VAL A 158 -5.07 -11.89 21.58
C VAL A 158 -6.02 -10.79 22.02
N PRO A 159 -6.84 -11.03 23.06
CA PRO A 159 -7.72 -9.98 23.54
C PRO A 159 -6.81 -8.81 23.91
N VAL A 160 -6.76 -7.84 23.01
CA VAL A 160 -6.14 -6.55 23.30
C VAL A 160 -7.01 -6.01 24.43
N GLN A 161 -6.54 -6.22 25.66
CA GLN A 161 -7.13 -5.49 26.77
C GLN A 161 -7.05 -4.03 26.36
N PRO A 162 -8.15 -3.32 26.28
CA PRO A 162 -8.13 -1.93 25.89
C PRO A 162 -7.39 -1.15 26.97
N SER A 163 -6.07 -1.09 26.83
CA SER A 163 -5.28 -0.06 27.46
C SER A 163 -5.41 1.23 26.64
N THR A 164 -6.64 1.53 26.25
CA THR A 164 -6.96 2.86 25.78
C THR A 164 -6.74 3.75 26.99
N PRO A 165 -5.74 4.63 27.02
CA PRO A 165 -5.74 5.70 27.98
C PRO A 165 -7.13 6.33 27.84
N GLN A 166 -7.92 6.29 28.91
CA GLN A 166 -9.20 7.00 28.93
C GLN A 166 -8.86 8.46 28.76
N ILE A 167 -8.81 8.89 27.51
CA ILE A 167 -8.77 10.32 27.22
C ILE A 167 -10.11 10.82 27.74
N PRO A 168 -10.12 11.64 28.80
CA PRO A 168 -11.39 12.19 29.29
C PRO A 168 -12.07 12.86 28.10
N PRO A 169 -13.41 12.74 27.97
CA PRO A 169 -14.14 13.32 26.86
C PRO A 169 -13.75 14.80 26.77
N PHE A 170 -13.21 15.18 25.61
CA PHE A 170 -12.82 16.55 25.35
C PHE A 170 -14.07 17.41 25.43
N GLN A 171 -14.22 18.12 26.54
CA GLN A 171 -15.29 19.11 26.70
C GLN A 171 -14.91 20.30 25.84
N VAL A 172 -15.61 20.44 24.73
CA VAL A 172 -15.51 21.66 23.92
C VAL A 172 -15.97 22.83 24.78
N PRO A 173 -15.12 23.81 25.11
CA PRO A 173 -15.54 24.95 25.89
C PRO A 173 -16.65 25.71 25.15
N ASP A 174 -17.64 26.18 25.88
CA ASP A 174 -18.66 27.07 25.33
C ASP A 174 -18.03 28.42 25.03
N PHE A 175 -17.72 28.64 23.75
CA PHE A 175 -17.13 29.92 23.29
C PHE A 175 -18.13 31.06 23.14
N SER A 176 -19.45 30.79 23.28
CA SER A 176 -20.48 31.81 23.05
C SER A 176 -20.50 32.95 24.08
N SER A 177 -19.92 32.71 25.26
CA SER A 177 -19.83 33.69 26.36
C SER A 177 -18.40 34.17 26.60
N MET A 178 -17.43 33.77 25.80
CA MET A 178 -16.02 34.07 26.02
C MET A 178 -15.63 35.39 25.31
N ASP A 179 -15.10 36.37 26.05
CA ASP A 179 -14.57 37.55 25.45
C ASP A 179 -13.26 37.31 24.67
N TRP A 180 -12.90 38.23 23.76
CA TRP A 180 -11.72 38.13 22.90
C TRP A 180 -10.41 37.99 23.69
N LYS A 181 -10.34 38.50 24.90
CA LYS A 181 -9.14 38.51 25.74
C LYS A 181 -8.90 37.12 26.31
N ASN A 182 -9.97 36.48 26.80
CA ASN A 182 -9.95 35.12 27.32
C ASN A 182 -9.75 34.06 26.22
N LEU A 183 -10.32 34.28 25.03
CA LEU A 183 -10.08 33.41 23.87
C LEU A 183 -8.60 33.39 23.44
N LYS A 184 -7.94 34.58 23.44
CA LYS A 184 -6.50 34.68 23.12
C LYS A 184 -5.63 33.93 24.13
N ILE A 185 -5.97 33.99 25.42
CA ILE A 185 -5.25 33.25 26.48
C ILE A 185 -5.41 31.75 26.26
N PHE A 186 -6.64 31.27 26.06
CA PHE A 186 -6.94 29.89 25.82
C PHE A 186 -6.22 29.32 24.58
N LEU A 187 -6.23 30.04 23.45
CA LEU A 187 -5.51 29.63 22.25
C LEU A 187 -4.00 29.56 22.48
N LYS A 188 -3.45 30.44 23.30
CA LYS A 188 -2.02 30.42 23.65
C LYS A 188 -1.65 29.23 24.53
N GLU A 189 -2.52 28.84 25.44
CA GLU A 189 -2.35 27.66 26.28
C GLU A 189 -2.46 26.37 25.47
N LEU A 190 -3.43 26.28 24.55
CA LEU A 190 -3.57 25.17 23.59
C LEU A 190 -2.32 25.03 22.73
N GLN A 191 -1.78 26.14 22.24
CA GLN A 191 -0.58 26.15 21.42
C GLN A 191 0.66 25.70 22.22
N GLN A 192 0.75 26.07 23.49
CA GLN A 192 1.82 25.61 24.37
C GLN A 192 1.68 24.13 24.72
N SER A 193 0.47 23.65 24.92
CA SER A 193 0.20 22.23 25.18
C SER A 193 0.51 21.38 23.95
N ALA A 194 0.15 21.81 22.75
CA ALA A 194 0.48 21.16 21.49
C ALA A 194 2.00 21.06 21.27
N ARG A 195 2.74 22.12 21.64
CA ARG A 195 4.21 22.12 21.59
C ARG A 195 4.85 21.09 22.54
N LYS A 196 4.29 20.96 23.74
CA LYS A 196 4.78 19.97 24.73
C LYS A 196 4.48 18.53 24.32
N SER A 197 3.43 18.30 23.54
CA SER A 197 3.04 16.96 23.05
C SER A 197 3.70 16.57 21.72
N GLY A 198 4.61 17.37 21.16
CA GLY A 198 5.33 17.05 19.92
C GLY A 198 4.51 17.27 18.64
N TYR A 199 3.32 17.83 18.72
CA TYR A 199 2.43 18.06 17.57
C TYR A 199 2.93 19.19 16.62
N ASP A 200 3.90 19.99 17.04
CA ASP A 200 4.38 21.18 16.29
C ASP A 200 5.23 20.82 15.04
N GLU A 201 5.74 19.60 14.93
CA GLU A 201 6.51 19.20 13.74
C GLU A 201 5.64 18.88 12.52
N VAL A 202 4.38 18.55 12.72
CA VAL A 202 3.46 18.17 11.64
C VAL A 202 2.87 19.40 10.94
N VAL A 203 2.69 20.50 11.64
CA VAL A 203 2.04 21.71 11.11
C VAL A 203 2.98 22.59 10.28
N LYS A 204 4.29 22.51 10.47
CA LYS A 204 5.30 23.30 9.73
C LYS A 204 5.56 22.85 8.29
N ARG A 205 4.91 21.77 7.81
CA ARG A 205 5.11 21.22 6.46
C ARG A 205 4.01 21.56 5.46
N ARG A 206 3.23 22.60 5.67
CA ARG A 206 2.39 23.12 4.57
C ARG A 206 3.26 23.93 3.61
N PRO A 207 3.37 23.55 2.32
CA PRO A 207 3.98 24.42 1.34
C PRO A 207 3.15 25.71 1.27
N SER A 208 3.81 26.84 1.34
CA SER A 208 3.22 28.14 1.02
C SER A 208 2.64 28.04 -0.39
N SER A 209 1.33 28.19 -0.53
CA SER A 209 0.67 28.42 -1.81
C SER A 209 1.26 29.69 -2.41
N GLY A 210 2.16 29.50 -3.38
CA GLY A 210 2.64 30.58 -4.24
C GLY A 210 1.46 31.18 -5.01
N GLN A 211 1.47 32.45 -5.06
CA GLN A 211 0.64 33.29 -5.95
C GLN A 211 0.94 32.96 -7.42
#